data_ebda95e233fdbe111d3acfdc94e1e6f4
#
_entry.id   ebda95e233fdbe111d3acfdc94e1e6f4
#
_cell.length_a   1.000
_cell.length_b   1.000
_cell.length_c   1.000
_cell.angle_alpha   90.00
_cell.angle_beta   90.00
_cell.angle_gamma   90.00
#
_symmetry.space_group_name_H-M   'P 1'
#
loop_
_entity.id
_entity.type
_entity.pdbx_description
1 polymer ?
#
loop_
_entity_poly.entity_id
_entity_poly.type
_entity_poly.pdbx_seq_one_letter_code
_entity_poly.pdbx_strand_id
1 'polypeptide(L)'
;AGLTLMRLTVAAPMVPRPIFVAASPALPTARELIDARWQTKPLVRNSAYSVATGKDSEDIVPVMVFDDGTQTYFSFPNNRPIPTVFQIAPDGSEEMVNARMDPDDLLVADRVGRRFVLRLGESVAAIINDAFDLDGVPPKDGTTVPGVARVVKAATTSQLANQPANRPAP
;
A
#
# COMPACT_ATOMS: atom_id res chain seq x y z
N ALA A 1 60.77 -65.66 35.18
CA ALA A 1 59.92 -65.49 33.99
C ALA A 1 58.73 -64.63 34.37
N GLY A 2 58.79 -63.33 33.98
CA GLY A 2 57.70 -62.37 34.23
C GLY A 2 56.78 -62.30 33.01
N LEU A 3 55.54 -62.58 33.21
CA LEU A 3 54.44 -62.36 32.21
C LEU A 3 54.05 -60.93 32.20
N THR A 4 54.34 -60.18 31.12
CA THR A 4 53.86 -58.82 30.91
C THR A 4 52.48 -58.90 30.25
N LEU A 5 51.44 -58.49 30.98
CA LEU A 5 50.10 -58.37 30.44
C LEU A 5 49.95 -57.07 29.62
N MET A 6 49.85 -57.18 28.27
CA MET A 6 49.51 -56.06 27.42
C MET A 6 47.97 -55.83 27.45
N ARG A 7 47.59 -54.67 27.88
CA ARG A 7 46.17 -54.25 27.88
C ARG A 7 45.84 -53.60 26.52
N LEU A 8 45.09 -54.30 25.70
CA LEU A 8 44.57 -53.77 24.42
C LEU A 8 43.35 -52.88 24.67
N THR A 9 43.53 -51.57 24.50
CA THR A 9 42.40 -50.61 24.58
C THR A 9 41.79 -50.47 23.19
N VAL A 10 40.60 -51.03 22.97
CA VAL A 10 39.83 -50.86 21.74
C VAL A 10 39.09 -49.55 21.87
N ALA A 11 39.42 -48.55 21.05
CA ALA A 11 38.71 -47.32 20.96
C ALA A 11 37.36 -47.60 20.23
N ALA A 12 36.27 -47.25 20.85
CA ALA A 12 34.93 -47.32 20.24
C ALA A 12 34.84 -46.38 19.02
N PRO A 13 34.23 -46.83 17.90
CA PRO A 13 34.08 -45.97 16.74
C PRO A 13 33.18 -44.76 17.09
N MET A 14 33.68 -43.56 16.80
CA MET A 14 32.92 -42.33 16.94
C MET A 14 31.80 -42.34 15.90
N VAL A 15 30.56 -42.54 16.33
CA VAL A 15 29.39 -42.38 15.48
C VAL A 15 29.19 -40.89 15.27
N PRO A 16 29.25 -40.37 14.01
CA PRO A 16 29.00 -38.96 13.79
C PRO A 16 27.55 -38.63 14.20
N ARG A 17 27.39 -37.62 15.08
CA ARG A 17 26.07 -37.13 15.46
C ARG A 17 25.43 -36.50 14.23
N PRO A 18 24.15 -36.82 13.90
CA PRO A 18 23.46 -36.16 12.83
C PRO A 18 23.38 -34.67 13.13
N ILE A 19 23.92 -33.84 12.22
CA ILE A 19 23.75 -32.40 12.27
C ILE A 19 22.32 -32.14 11.80
N PHE A 20 21.44 -31.85 12.74
CA PHE A 20 20.12 -31.30 12.39
C PHE A 20 20.34 -29.87 11.84
N VAL A 21 20.43 -29.76 10.53
CA VAL A 21 20.27 -28.47 9.86
C VAL A 21 18.83 -28.09 10.07
N ALA A 22 18.57 -27.12 10.94
CA ALA A 22 17.25 -26.53 11.08
C ALA A 22 16.85 -26.01 9.70
N ALA A 23 15.78 -26.59 9.14
CA ALA A 23 15.24 -26.10 7.87
C ALA A 23 14.95 -24.62 8.03
N SER A 24 15.58 -23.79 7.19
CA SER A 24 15.22 -22.37 7.13
C SER A 24 13.71 -22.26 6.92
N PRO A 25 13.01 -21.39 7.63
CA PRO A 25 11.59 -21.19 7.41
C PRO A 25 11.37 -20.89 5.93
N ALA A 26 10.51 -21.69 5.30
CA ALA A 26 10.16 -21.48 3.91
C ALA A 26 9.57 -20.06 3.76
N LEU A 27 10.03 -19.31 2.77
CA LEU A 27 9.43 -18.01 2.46
C LEU A 27 7.95 -18.22 2.14
N PRO A 28 7.05 -17.36 2.66
CA PRO A 28 5.62 -17.48 2.40
C PRO A 28 5.36 -17.42 0.90
N THR A 29 4.46 -18.25 0.44
CA THR A 29 4.02 -18.25 -0.96
C THR A 29 3.30 -16.94 -1.29
N ALA A 30 3.27 -16.57 -2.58
CA ALA A 30 2.52 -15.38 -3.03
C ALA A 30 1.05 -15.41 -2.60
N ARG A 31 0.46 -16.59 -2.53
CA ARG A 31 -0.93 -16.79 -2.09
C ARG A 31 -1.10 -16.51 -0.60
N GLU A 32 -0.21 -17.03 0.24
CA GLU A 32 -0.21 -16.74 1.68
C GLU A 32 0.00 -15.26 1.99
N LEU A 33 0.84 -14.57 1.21
CA LEU A 33 1.05 -13.12 1.34
C LEU A 33 -0.22 -12.35 0.95
N ILE A 34 -0.93 -12.78 -0.09
CA ILE A 34 -2.19 -12.18 -0.52
C ILE A 34 -3.26 -12.40 0.55
N ASP A 35 -3.42 -13.63 1.04
CA ASP A 35 -4.41 -13.97 2.06
C ASP A 35 -4.14 -13.23 3.38
N ALA A 36 -2.87 -13.13 3.81
CA ALA A 36 -2.49 -12.34 4.98
C ALA A 36 -2.82 -10.85 4.82
N ARG A 37 -2.64 -10.30 3.61
CA ARG A 37 -2.97 -8.91 3.30
C ARG A 37 -4.49 -8.66 3.33
N TRP A 38 -5.29 -9.61 2.88
CA TRP A 38 -6.76 -9.56 2.94
C TRP A 38 -7.30 -9.66 4.38
N GLN A 39 -6.58 -10.33 5.27
CA GLN A 39 -6.96 -10.47 6.68
C GLN A 39 -6.46 -9.30 7.56
N THR A 40 -5.59 -8.45 7.04
CA THR A 40 -5.09 -7.29 7.79
C THR A 40 -6.11 -6.17 7.71
N LYS A 41 -6.68 -5.76 8.86
CA LYS A 41 -7.59 -4.61 8.93
C LYS A 41 -6.88 -3.34 8.44
N PRO A 42 -7.56 -2.49 7.66
CA PRO A 42 -6.98 -1.26 7.16
C PRO A 42 -6.61 -0.33 8.33
N LEU A 43 -5.43 0.26 8.26
CA LEU A 43 -5.01 1.27 9.23
C LEU A 43 -5.61 2.61 8.83
N VAL A 44 -6.54 3.12 9.65
CA VAL A 44 -7.14 4.44 9.42
C VAL A 44 -6.08 5.54 9.57
N ARG A 45 -5.77 6.24 8.47
CA ARG A 45 -4.87 7.40 8.47
C ARG A 45 -5.64 8.72 8.50
N ASN A 46 -6.76 8.78 7.78
CA ASN A 46 -7.61 9.95 7.73
C ASN A 46 -9.08 9.51 7.72
N SER A 47 -9.91 10.21 8.47
CA SER A 47 -11.37 10.06 8.52
C SER A 47 -12.11 11.39 8.41
N ALA A 48 -11.39 12.46 8.05
CA ALA A 48 -11.97 13.79 7.86
C ALA A 48 -12.61 13.88 6.47
N TYR A 49 -13.84 13.40 6.36
CA TYR A 49 -14.63 13.41 5.14
C TYR A 49 -15.97 14.08 5.39
N SER A 50 -16.38 14.92 4.43
CA SER A 50 -17.70 15.56 4.37
C SER A 50 -18.55 14.93 3.29
N VAL A 51 -19.85 14.92 3.51
CA VAL A 51 -20.83 14.38 2.56
C VAL A 51 -21.79 15.49 2.12
N ALA A 52 -22.02 15.59 0.82
CA ALA A 52 -23.09 16.42 0.23
C ALA A 52 -24.04 15.51 -0.55
N THR A 53 -25.31 15.51 -0.20
CA THR A 53 -26.33 14.65 -0.81
C THR A 53 -27.18 15.41 -1.82
N GLY A 54 -27.45 14.76 -2.96
CA GLY A 54 -28.49 15.20 -3.88
C GLY A 54 -29.90 14.87 -3.35
N LYS A 55 -30.91 15.25 -4.13
CA LYS A 55 -32.28 14.88 -3.83
C LYS A 55 -32.46 13.36 -3.90
N ASP A 56 -33.21 12.78 -2.97
CA ASP A 56 -33.53 11.33 -2.91
C ASP A 56 -32.28 10.44 -2.94
N SER A 57 -31.18 10.88 -2.32
CA SER A 57 -29.91 10.18 -2.34
C SER A 57 -29.46 9.63 -0.98
N GLU A 58 -30.36 9.63 -0.01
CA GLU A 58 -30.09 9.16 1.37
C GLU A 58 -29.69 7.68 1.43
N ASP A 59 -30.18 6.88 0.49
CA ASP A 59 -29.95 5.44 0.43
C ASP A 59 -28.51 5.07 0.04
N ILE A 60 -27.79 5.96 -0.61
CA ILE A 60 -26.41 5.73 -1.09
C ILE A 60 -25.37 6.48 -0.27
N VAL A 61 -25.77 7.08 0.85
CA VAL A 61 -24.83 7.77 1.75
C VAL A 61 -24.13 6.75 2.64
N PRO A 62 -22.80 6.72 2.63
CA PRO A 62 -22.05 5.86 3.54
C PRO A 62 -22.16 6.37 4.99
N VAL A 63 -22.21 5.44 5.95
CA VAL A 63 -22.21 5.77 7.39
C VAL A 63 -20.83 6.13 7.91
N MET A 64 -19.78 5.69 7.20
CA MET A 64 -18.39 5.97 7.54
C MET A 64 -17.54 5.99 6.27
N VAL A 65 -16.61 6.94 6.21
CA VAL A 65 -15.59 7.03 5.16
C VAL A 65 -14.23 7.28 5.82
N PHE A 66 -13.23 6.55 5.39
CA PHE A 66 -11.85 6.76 5.83
C PHE A 66 -10.86 6.31 4.76
N ASP A 67 -9.60 6.69 4.88
CA ASP A 67 -8.53 6.18 4.04
C ASP A 67 -7.32 5.70 4.86
N ASP A 68 -6.52 4.83 4.24
CA ASP A 68 -5.25 4.34 4.77
C ASP A 68 -4.03 5.07 4.16
N GLY A 69 -4.28 6.12 3.37
CA GLY A 69 -3.30 6.86 2.59
C GLY A 69 -3.00 6.26 1.21
N THR A 70 -3.62 5.12 0.87
CA THR A 70 -3.47 4.45 -0.43
C THR A 70 -4.84 4.16 -1.04
N GLN A 71 -5.79 3.72 -0.24
CA GLN A 71 -7.14 3.33 -0.62
C GLN A 71 -8.16 4.08 0.25
N THR A 72 -9.36 4.31 -0.30
CA THR A 72 -10.48 4.90 0.42
C THR A 72 -11.55 3.84 0.66
N TYR A 73 -12.05 3.79 1.87
CA TYR A 73 -12.99 2.80 2.38
C TYR A 73 -14.33 3.46 2.69
N PHE A 74 -15.40 2.88 2.21
CA PHE A 74 -16.78 3.34 2.44
C PHE A 74 -17.57 2.23 3.12
N SER A 75 -18.20 2.54 4.24
CA SER A 75 -19.10 1.63 4.95
C SER A 75 -20.54 2.00 4.67
N PHE A 76 -21.34 1.03 4.25
CA PHE A 76 -22.78 1.19 4.03
C PHE A 76 -23.56 0.30 4.99
N PRO A 77 -24.80 0.67 5.37
CA PRO A 77 -25.68 -0.24 6.09
C PRO A 77 -25.98 -1.49 5.24
N ASN A 78 -26.05 -2.66 5.86
CA ASN A 78 -26.18 -3.97 5.18
C ASN A 78 -27.44 -4.10 4.29
N ASN A 79 -28.45 -3.26 4.51
CA ASN A 79 -29.71 -3.27 3.76
C ASN A 79 -29.75 -2.20 2.65
N ARG A 80 -28.62 -1.57 2.35
CA ARG A 80 -28.54 -0.51 1.34
C ARG A 80 -27.84 -1.00 0.08
N PRO A 81 -28.24 -0.53 -1.09
CA PRO A 81 -27.57 -0.83 -2.34
C PRO A 81 -26.18 -0.18 -2.37
N ILE A 82 -25.22 -0.86 -2.98
CA ILE A 82 -23.86 -0.34 -3.15
C ILE A 82 -23.79 0.52 -4.41
N PRO A 83 -23.43 1.82 -4.30
CA PRO A 83 -23.32 2.70 -5.45
C PRO A 83 -22.02 2.50 -6.24
N THR A 84 -21.99 2.99 -7.46
CA THR A 84 -20.75 3.11 -8.25
C THR A 84 -19.98 4.33 -7.78
N VAL A 85 -18.64 4.17 -7.65
CA VAL A 85 -17.73 5.23 -7.20
C VAL A 85 -17.07 5.89 -8.40
N PHE A 86 -17.15 7.21 -8.46
CA PHE A 86 -16.42 8.06 -9.40
C PHE A 86 -15.53 9.01 -8.61
N GLN A 87 -14.40 9.38 -9.18
CA GLN A 87 -13.54 10.45 -8.67
C GLN A 87 -13.71 11.69 -9.56
N ILE A 88 -13.69 12.85 -8.96
CA ILE A 88 -13.59 14.11 -9.70
C ILE A 88 -12.12 14.44 -9.92
N ALA A 89 -11.72 14.45 -11.17
CA ALA A 89 -10.38 14.86 -11.58
C ALA A 89 -10.18 16.38 -11.41
N PRO A 90 -8.92 16.87 -11.43
CA PRO A 90 -8.64 18.31 -11.28
C PRO A 90 -9.28 19.20 -12.34
N ASP A 91 -9.54 18.68 -13.54
CA ASP A 91 -10.26 19.36 -14.63
C ASP A 91 -11.78 19.37 -14.46
N GLY A 92 -12.30 18.71 -13.43
CA GLY A 92 -13.72 18.60 -13.13
C GLY A 92 -14.43 17.41 -13.80
N SER A 93 -13.72 16.60 -14.59
CA SER A 93 -14.28 15.39 -15.19
C SER A 93 -14.50 14.28 -14.14
N GLU A 94 -15.50 13.43 -14.39
CA GLU A 94 -15.75 12.25 -13.57
C GLU A 94 -15.03 11.04 -14.18
N GLU A 95 -14.21 10.38 -13.37
CA GLU A 95 -13.54 9.14 -13.73
C GLU A 95 -14.07 8.00 -12.86
N MET A 96 -14.44 6.88 -13.47
CA MET A 96 -14.82 5.68 -12.73
C MET A 96 -13.63 5.15 -11.96
N VAL A 97 -13.82 4.91 -10.67
CA VAL A 97 -12.79 4.31 -9.81
C VAL A 97 -13.01 2.81 -9.73
N ASN A 98 -11.92 2.06 -9.84
CA ASN A 98 -11.98 0.63 -9.55
C ASN A 98 -12.27 0.44 -8.05
N ALA A 99 -13.41 -0.18 -7.76
CA ALA A 99 -13.85 -0.42 -6.40
C ALA A 99 -14.23 -1.90 -6.22
N ARG A 100 -14.01 -2.43 -5.02
CA ARG A 100 -14.31 -3.80 -4.64
C ARG A 100 -14.88 -3.87 -3.23
N MET A 101 -15.64 -4.92 -2.95
CA MET A 101 -16.00 -5.24 -1.57
C MET A 101 -14.87 -6.01 -0.90
N ASP A 102 -14.57 -5.68 0.34
CA ASP A 102 -13.66 -6.44 1.18
C ASP A 102 -14.43 -7.44 2.09
N PRO A 103 -13.73 -8.35 2.80
CA PRO A 103 -14.35 -9.30 3.71
C PRO A 103 -15.09 -8.68 4.91
N ASP A 104 -14.81 -7.43 5.26
CA ASP A 104 -15.45 -6.69 6.34
C ASP A 104 -16.64 -5.83 5.84
N ASP A 105 -17.18 -6.14 4.64
CA ASP A 105 -18.29 -5.44 3.97
C ASP A 105 -18.02 -3.94 3.70
N LEU A 106 -16.76 -3.58 3.52
CA LEU A 106 -16.37 -2.23 3.11
C LEU A 106 -16.23 -2.16 1.58
N LEU A 107 -16.78 -1.12 0.98
CA LEU A 107 -16.49 -0.78 -0.41
C LEU A 107 -15.15 -0.05 -0.45
N VAL A 108 -14.17 -0.63 -1.13
CA VAL A 108 -12.78 -0.14 -1.18
C VAL A 108 -12.49 0.41 -2.57
N ALA A 109 -12.20 1.70 -2.65
CA ALA A 109 -11.71 2.35 -3.86
C ALA A 109 -10.17 2.31 -3.91
N ASP A 110 -9.58 1.96 -5.05
CA ASP A 110 -8.15 1.72 -5.23
C ASP A 110 -7.29 2.99 -5.18
N ARG A 111 -7.81 4.08 -4.66
CA ARG A 111 -7.09 5.35 -4.53
C ARG A 111 -7.64 6.24 -3.43
N VAL A 112 -6.84 7.18 -2.99
CA VAL A 112 -7.27 8.33 -2.19
C VAL A 112 -7.52 9.50 -3.13
N GLY A 113 -8.70 10.11 -3.05
CA GLY A 113 -9.10 11.24 -3.88
C GLY A 113 -9.52 12.43 -3.05
N ARG A 114 -9.46 13.63 -3.65
CA ARG A 114 -9.97 14.84 -3.04
C ARG A 114 -11.49 14.87 -2.99
N ARG A 115 -12.14 14.35 -4.06
CA ARG A 115 -13.60 14.28 -4.17
C ARG A 115 -14.01 13.01 -4.88
N PHE A 116 -15.00 12.34 -4.32
CA PHE A 116 -15.67 11.22 -4.94
C PHE A 116 -17.14 11.57 -5.18
N VAL A 117 -17.73 10.94 -6.18
CA VAL A 117 -19.16 10.97 -6.43
C VAL A 117 -19.66 9.53 -6.44
N LEU A 118 -20.65 9.26 -5.62
CA LEU A 118 -21.36 8.00 -5.56
C LEU A 118 -22.63 8.12 -6.39
N ARG A 119 -22.87 7.15 -7.27
CA ARG A 119 -24.05 7.15 -8.16
C ARG A 119 -24.76 5.81 -8.15
N LEU A 120 -26.09 5.89 -8.08
CA LEU A 120 -26.96 4.74 -8.24
C LEU A 120 -28.28 5.20 -8.90
N GLY A 121 -28.45 4.87 -10.17
CA GLY A 121 -29.55 5.44 -10.94
C GLY A 121 -29.47 6.97 -10.98
N GLU A 122 -30.50 7.64 -10.49
CA GLU A 122 -30.53 9.10 -10.42
C GLU A 122 -30.01 9.67 -9.08
N SER A 123 -29.80 8.81 -8.08
CA SER A 123 -29.27 9.21 -6.78
C SER A 123 -27.78 9.55 -6.88
N VAL A 124 -27.40 10.69 -6.29
CA VAL A 124 -26.03 11.21 -6.31
C VAL A 124 -25.63 11.70 -4.93
N ALA A 125 -24.49 11.22 -4.43
CA ALA A 125 -23.87 11.75 -3.22
C ALA A 125 -22.40 12.11 -3.49
N ALA A 126 -21.97 13.29 -3.07
CA ALA A 126 -20.58 13.71 -3.16
C ALA A 126 -19.88 13.50 -1.82
N ILE A 127 -18.69 12.91 -1.86
CA ILE A 127 -17.83 12.72 -0.71
C ILE A 127 -16.59 13.57 -0.90
N ILE A 128 -16.29 14.40 0.08
CA ILE A 128 -15.18 15.35 0.05
C ILE A 128 -14.18 14.96 1.12
N ASN A 129 -12.93 14.81 0.72
CA ASN A 129 -11.81 14.58 1.63
C ASN A 129 -11.30 15.95 2.13
N ASP A 130 -11.63 16.31 3.36
CA ASP A 130 -11.32 17.62 3.93
C ASP A 130 -9.84 17.75 4.34
N ALA A 131 -9.16 16.63 4.52
CA ALA A 131 -7.72 16.58 4.84
C ALA A 131 -6.87 16.07 3.67
N PHE A 132 -7.35 16.24 2.42
CA PHE A 132 -6.61 15.79 1.24
C PHE A 132 -5.31 16.58 1.09
N ASP A 133 -4.19 15.85 1.15
CA ASP A 133 -2.85 16.39 0.93
C ASP A 133 -2.52 16.38 -0.57
N LEU A 134 -2.41 17.57 -1.16
CA LEU A 134 -2.08 17.75 -2.58
C LEU A 134 -0.64 17.36 -2.91
N ASP A 135 0.26 17.54 -1.96
CA ASP A 135 1.69 17.27 -2.16
C ASP A 135 2.00 15.78 -1.94
N GLY A 136 1.12 15.09 -1.19
CA GLY A 136 1.31 13.70 -0.82
C GLY A 136 2.49 13.48 0.13
N VAL A 137 2.60 12.30 0.70
CA VAL A 137 3.76 11.91 1.50
C VAL A 137 4.67 11.04 0.63
N PRO A 138 5.82 11.55 0.19
CA PRO A 138 6.76 10.74 -0.59
C PRO A 138 7.25 9.55 0.24
N PRO A 139 7.51 8.39 -0.37
CA PRO A 139 8.08 7.25 0.34
C PRO A 139 9.39 7.64 1.00
N LYS A 140 9.59 7.23 2.25
CA LYS A 140 10.70 7.62 3.13
C LYS A 140 12.08 7.50 2.49
N ASP A 141 12.27 6.47 1.66
CA ASP A 141 13.54 6.18 0.98
C ASP A 141 13.49 6.47 -0.53
N GLY A 142 12.49 7.24 -0.99
CA GLY A 142 12.27 7.56 -2.41
C GLY A 142 11.87 6.35 -3.27
N THR A 143 11.49 5.25 -2.64
CA THR A 143 11.04 4.00 -3.29
C THR A 143 10.01 3.30 -2.41
N THR A 144 9.10 2.54 -3.02
CA THR A 144 8.12 1.68 -2.33
C THR A 144 8.67 0.29 -2.03
N VAL A 145 9.89 -0.03 -2.48
CA VAL A 145 10.51 -1.35 -2.26
C VAL A 145 11.20 -1.36 -0.90
N PRO A 146 10.82 -2.26 0.02
CA PRO A 146 11.46 -2.37 1.33
C PRO A 146 12.96 -2.67 1.22
N GLY A 147 13.79 -1.98 2.01
CA GLY A 147 15.24 -2.20 2.06
C GLY A 147 16.03 -1.60 0.90
N VAL A 148 15.38 -0.84 0.01
CA VAL A 148 16.03 -0.13 -1.10
C VAL A 148 15.87 1.37 -0.87
N ALA A 149 16.96 2.14 -0.98
CA ALA A 149 16.92 3.60 -0.97
C ALA A 149 17.28 4.15 -2.34
N ARG A 150 16.53 5.15 -2.81
CA ARG A 150 16.82 5.86 -4.05
C ARG A 150 17.88 6.94 -3.78
N VAL A 151 19.06 6.77 -4.38
CA VAL A 151 20.09 7.81 -4.37
C VAL A 151 19.95 8.65 -5.63
N VAL A 152 19.60 9.92 -5.48
CA VAL A 152 19.58 10.87 -6.60
C VAL A 152 21.01 11.37 -6.81
N LYS A 153 21.61 11.05 -7.95
CA LYS A 153 22.91 11.62 -8.33
C LYS A 153 22.73 13.14 -8.52
N ALA A 154 23.45 13.94 -7.73
CA ALA A 154 23.43 15.38 -7.88
C ALA A 154 23.80 15.74 -9.33
N ALA A 155 22.92 16.50 -10.02
CA ALA A 155 23.25 17.05 -11.32
C ALA A 155 24.45 17.98 -11.16
N THR A 156 25.57 17.63 -11.80
CA THR A 156 26.76 18.47 -11.83
C THR A 156 26.40 19.75 -12.59
N THR A 157 26.24 20.86 -11.87
CA THR A 157 25.98 22.20 -12.41
C THR A 157 27.21 22.72 -13.14
N SER A 158 27.68 22.05 -14.17
CA SER A 158 28.88 22.43 -14.92
C SER A 158 28.63 22.78 -16.39
N GLN A 159 27.40 23.03 -16.83
CA GLN A 159 27.15 23.38 -18.24
C GLN A 159 26.44 24.70 -18.50
N LEU A 160 26.34 25.61 -17.53
CA LEU A 160 25.75 26.95 -17.79
C LEU A 160 26.77 28.12 -17.83
N ALA A 161 28.06 27.82 -17.87
CA ALA A 161 29.10 28.89 -17.87
C ALA A 161 29.78 29.12 -19.21
N ASN A 162 29.24 28.65 -20.35
CA ASN A 162 29.90 28.89 -21.64
C ASN A 162 28.88 29.18 -22.76
N GLN A 163 28.04 30.22 -22.59
CA GLN A 163 27.44 30.92 -23.72
C GLN A 163 28.15 32.27 -23.89
N PRO A 164 28.86 32.45 -24.99
CA PRO A 164 29.41 33.77 -25.30
C PRO A 164 28.25 34.72 -25.60
N ALA A 165 28.23 35.84 -24.87
CA ALA A 165 27.31 36.93 -25.09
C ALA A 165 27.49 37.47 -26.52
N ASN A 166 26.57 37.14 -27.42
CA ASN A 166 26.49 37.77 -28.73
C ASN A 166 25.86 39.16 -28.57
N ARG A 167 26.71 40.16 -28.47
CA ARG A 167 26.36 41.56 -28.42
C ARG A 167 26.34 42.09 -29.89
N PRO A 168 25.23 42.61 -30.43
CA PRO A 168 25.27 43.30 -31.70
C PRO A 168 25.99 44.66 -31.48
N ALA A 169 26.96 44.90 -32.32
CA ALA A 169 27.65 46.20 -32.46
C ALA A 169 26.81 47.17 -33.33
N PRO A 170 27.05 48.51 -33.21
CA PRO A 170 26.23 49.60 -33.70
C PRO A 170 26.12 49.73 -35.22
#